data_f181ae361740bed96440141635eb265c
#
_entry.id   f181ae361740bed96440141635eb265c
#
_cell.length_a   1.000
_cell.length_b   1.000
_cell.length_c   1.000
_cell.angle_alpha   90.00
_cell.angle_beta   90.00
_cell.angle_gamma   90.00
#
_symmetry.space_group_name_H-M   'P 1'
#
loop_
_entity.id
_entity.type
_entity.pdbx_description
1 polymer ?
#
loop_
_entity_poly.entity_id
_entity_poly.type
_entity_poly.pdbx_seq_one_letter_code
_entity_poly.pdbx_strand_id
1 'polypeptide(L)'
;MRAPNYYAAPGFERAGLRRREAAWIHERFADPACLFVPVWRDRNLVVEIADAEPRAVTLGWDGLGPLLGHDLAAAERLGRGEAVFLGIVAARSYFALDLSPLDSPLDLLDAPVRAASGFEAATVRFADLRQLAGRLDGREAALLAQARAMIYWHARHRYCGVCGSPTRSEEAGYMRRCTEPACNAMHFPRTDPAVIMLVTHSDEALLGRSRHFPPGMYSTLAGFVEPGESLEDAVAREVREESGIGVGAVHYHSSQPWPFPANIMLGFYAEALSREITIDFGELEDARWVARGWLLARQDDDDFRMPRRDSIARRLIEDWLSGEIEPSRR
;
A
#
# COMPACT_ATOMS: atom_id res chain seq x y z
N MET A 1 8.48 -20.90 -2.21
CA MET A 1 8.19 -19.55 -1.67
C MET A 1 6.82 -19.16 -2.18
N ARG A 2 5.88 -18.77 -1.32
CA ARG A 2 4.54 -18.33 -1.76
C ARG A 2 4.63 -17.11 -2.65
N ALA A 3 3.67 -16.94 -3.58
CA ALA A 3 3.55 -15.71 -4.35
C ALA A 3 3.37 -14.49 -3.42
N PRO A 4 3.95 -13.33 -3.74
CA PRO A 4 3.79 -12.14 -2.92
C PRO A 4 2.32 -11.67 -2.91
N ASN A 5 1.92 -10.99 -1.83
CA ASN A 5 0.64 -10.30 -1.79
C ASN A 5 0.65 -9.11 -2.76
N TYR A 6 -0.55 -8.68 -3.17
CA TYR A 6 -0.70 -7.50 -4.01
C TYR A 6 -0.05 -6.27 -3.34
N TYR A 7 0.48 -5.33 -4.08
CA TYR A 7 1.34 -4.22 -3.64
C TYR A 7 2.73 -4.62 -3.12
N ALA A 8 3.04 -5.92 -2.99
CA ALA A 8 4.38 -6.38 -2.66
C ALA A 8 5.06 -6.89 -3.93
N ALA A 9 6.09 -6.22 -4.43
CA ALA A 9 6.85 -6.68 -5.59
C ALA A 9 8.23 -7.17 -5.20
N PRO A 10 8.57 -8.43 -5.47
CA PRO A 10 9.95 -8.88 -5.48
C PRO A 10 10.68 -8.27 -6.68
N GLY A 11 11.96 -7.99 -6.53
CA GLY A 11 12.83 -7.57 -7.63
C GLY A 11 13.10 -6.08 -7.76
N PHE A 12 12.60 -5.24 -6.85
CA PHE A 12 13.07 -3.87 -6.70
C PHE A 12 14.36 -3.85 -5.88
N GLU A 13 15.47 -3.48 -6.50
CA GLU A 13 16.70 -3.17 -5.78
C GLU A 13 16.53 -1.79 -5.11
N ARG A 14 16.35 -1.79 -3.81
CA ARG A 14 16.12 -0.55 -3.06
C ARG A 14 17.38 0.26 -2.77
N ALA A 15 18.57 -0.28 -3.06
CA ALA A 15 19.89 0.33 -2.93
C ALA A 15 20.08 1.11 -1.60
N GLY A 16 19.64 0.54 -0.49
CA GLY A 16 19.53 1.24 0.80
C GLY A 16 20.84 1.88 1.28
N LEU A 17 21.98 1.23 1.09
CA LEU A 17 23.29 1.74 1.46
C LEU A 17 23.72 2.92 0.58
N ARG A 18 23.36 2.92 -0.69
CA ARG A 18 23.78 3.90 -1.67
C ARG A 18 22.97 5.20 -1.67
N ARG A 19 21.81 5.21 -0.98
CA ARG A 19 20.96 6.41 -0.88
C ARG A 19 21.66 7.58 -0.18
N ARG A 20 22.72 7.31 0.60
CA ARG A 20 23.57 8.32 1.28
C ARG A 20 24.62 8.93 0.38
N GLU A 21 24.88 8.32 -0.78
CA GLU A 21 25.87 8.78 -1.74
C GLU A 21 25.22 9.81 -2.70
N ALA A 22 25.28 11.10 -2.34
CA ALA A 22 24.60 12.15 -3.11
C ALA A 22 25.02 12.17 -4.60
N ALA A 23 26.32 11.93 -4.89
CA ALA A 23 26.82 11.87 -6.25
C ALA A 23 26.20 10.72 -7.06
N TRP A 24 26.05 9.54 -6.44
CA TRP A 24 25.43 8.39 -7.08
C TRP A 24 23.94 8.62 -7.33
N ILE A 25 23.21 9.21 -6.38
CA ILE A 25 21.81 9.56 -6.56
C ILE A 25 21.64 10.58 -7.68
N HIS A 26 22.52 11.58 -7.75
CA HIS A 26 22.50 12.57 -8.82
C HIS A 26 22.74 11.91 -10.19
N GLU A 27 23.72 11.00 -10.30
CA GLU A 27 23.96 10.22 -11.51
C GLU A 27 22.72 9.40 -11.93
N ARG A 28 22.06 8.72 -10.97
CA ARG A 28 20.84 7.94 -11.25
C ARG A 28 19.65 8.81 -11.64
N PHE A 29 19.53 9.99 -11.06
CA PHE A 29 18.47 10.94 -11.38
C PHE A 29 18.68 11.57 -12.76
N ALA A 30 19.91 11.91 -13.12
CA ALA A 30 20.28 12.51 -14.41
C ALA A 30 20.34 11.50 -15.58
N ASP A 31 20.27 10.20 -15.30
CA ASP A 31 20.32 9.15 -16.33
C ASP A 31 19.14 9.33 -17.30
N PRO A 32 19.38 9.42 -18.63
CA PRO A 32 18.30 9.50 -19.63
C PRO A 32 17.28 8.36 -19.56
N ALA A 33 17.69 7.18 -19.05
CA ALA A 33 16.81 6.04 -18.86
C ALA A 33 16.01 6.07 -17.54
N CYS A 34 16.20 7.11 -16.71
CA CYS A 34 15.47 7.30 -15.46
C CYS A 34 13.97 7.46 -15.72
N LEU A 35 13.16 6.88 -14.85
CA LEU A 35 11.69 6.94 -14.92
C LEU A 35 11.12 7.57 -13.66
N PHE A 36 10.12 8.41 -13.87
CA PHE A 36 9.41 9.13 -12.82
C PHE A 36 7.99 8.60 -12.67
N VAL A 37 7.57 8.41 -11.44
CA VAL A 37 6.22 7.98 -11.06
C VAL A 37 5.47 9.19 -10.52
N PRO A 38 4.56 9.80 -11.30
CA PRO A 38 3.82 10.98 -10.87
C PRO A 38 2.80 10.64 -9.79
N VAL A 39 2.78 11.44 -8.72
CA VAL A 39 1.75 11.39 -7.67
C VAL A 39 1.18 12.79 -7.50
N TRP A 40 -0.14 12.92 -7.54
CA TRP A 40 -0.84 14.17 -7.37
C TRP A 40 -1.97 14.02 -6.36
N ARG A 41 -1.86 14.72 -5.24
CA ARG A 41 -2.88 14.71 -4.16
C ARG A 41 -3.31 13.28 -3.79
N ASP A 42 -2.33 12.45 -3.45
CA ASP A 42 -2.47 11.02 -3.09
C ASP A 42 -3.03 10.11 -4.22
N ARG A 43 -3.04 10.55 -5.47
CA ARG A 43 -3.47 9.78 -6.65
C ARG A 43 -2.30 9.48 -7.57
N ASN A 44 -2.36 8.34 -8.25
CA ASN A 44 -1.35 7.91 -9.20
C ASN A 44 -1.82 8.13 -10.65
N LEU A 45 -0.89 8.50 -11.53
CA LEU A 45 -1.17 8.65 -12.96
C LEU A 45 -1.30 7.29 -13.62
N VAL A 46 -2.39 7.09 -14.34
CA VAL A 46 -2.69 5.85 -15.06
C VAL A 46 -3.29 6.14 -16.42
N VAL A 47 -3.17 5.18 -17.30
CA VAL A 47 -3.86 5.13 -18.59
C VAL A 47 -4.86 3.98 -18.57
N GLU A 48 -6.09 4.26 -18.95
CA GLU A 48 -7.15 3.28 -19.13
C GLU A 48 -7.49 3.20 -20.61
N ILE A 49 -7.48 1.99 -21.13
CA ILE A 49 -7.82 1.66 -22.52
C ILE A 49 -9.12 0.86 -22.47
N ALA A 50 -10.05 1.16 -23.35
CA ALA A 50 -11.31 0.42 -23.41
C ALA A 50 -11.04 -1.09 -23.52
N ASP A 51 -11.77 -1.88 -22.74
CA ASP A 51 -11.69 -3.35 -22.70
C ASP A 51 -10.32 -3.92 -22.30
N ALA A 52 -9.42 -3.10 -21.74
CA ALA A 52 -8.10 -3.53 -21.25
C ALA A 52 -7.91 -3.18 -19.76
N GLU A 53 -6.93 -3.83 -19.12
CA GLU A 53 -6.51 -3.48 -17.79
C GLU A 53 -5.83 -2.11 -17.79
N PRO A 54 -6.06 -1.27 -16.74
CA PRO A 54 -5.36 -0.01 -16.59
C PRO A 54 -3.85 -0.25 -16.42
N ARG A 55 -3.05 0.70 -16.86
CA ARG A 55 -1.59 0.63 -16.72
C ARG A 55 -1.06 1.83 -15.96
N ALA A 56 -0.03 1.60 -15.15
CA ALA A 56 0.71 2.67 -14.50
C ALA A 56 1.44 3.52 -15.55
N VAL A 57 1.41 4.84 -15.37
CA VAL A 57 2.20 5.76 -16.20
C VAL A 57 3.48 6.10 -15.47
N THR A 58 4.61 5.86 -16.16
CA THR A 58 5.91 6.37 -15.78
C THR A 58 6.40 7.31 -16.87
N LEU A 59 7.03 8.43 -16.49
CA LEU A 59 7.51 9.44 -17.41
C LEU A 59 9.04 9.38 -17.49
N GLY A 60 9.59 9.41 -18.69
CA GLY A 60 11.00 9.75 -18.90
C GLY A 60 11.22 11.27 -18.83
N TRP A 61 12.45 11.73 -19.00
CA TRP A 61 12.79 13.15 -19.04
C TRP A 61 12.00 13.93 -20.10
N ASP A 62 11.81 13.36 -21.28
CA ASP A 62 11.02 13.98 -22.35
C ASP A 62 9.56 14.19 -21.95
N GLY A 63 8.99 13.24 -21.20
CA GLY A 63 7.62 13.34 -20.69
C GLY A 63 7.45 14.37 -19.57
N LEU A 64 8.54 14.75 -18.89
CA LEU A 64 8.55 15.82 -17.88
C LEU A 64 8.72 17.23 -18.50
N GLY A 65 9.18 17.33 -19.73
CA GLY A 65 9.40 18.63 -20.41
C GLY A 65 8.22 19.60 -20.26
N PRO A 66 6.96 19.18 -20.51
CA PRO A 66 5.79 20.04 -20.34
C PRO A 66 5.59 20.57 -18.91
N LEU A 67 5.99 19.79 -17.89
CA LEU A 67 5.86 20.16 -16.48
C LEU A 67 6.99 21.08 -16.01
N LEU A 68 8.19 20.89 -16.54
CA LEU A 68 9.42 21.51 -16.04
C LEU A 68 9.94 22.63 -16.97
N GLY A 69 9.30 22.85 -18.13
CA GLY A 69 9.75 23.82 -19.13
C GLY A 69 11.16 23.53 -19.67
N HIS A 70 11.60 22.26 -19.67
CA HIS A 70 12.96 21.80 -20.00
C HIS A 70 14.07 22.41 -19.11
N ASP A 71 13.70 22.93 -17.93
CA ASP A 71 14.63 23.51 -16.98
C ASP A 71 15.17 22.43 -16.02
N LEU A 72 16.42 22.00 -16.25
CA LEU A 72 17.11 21.07 -15.35
C LEU A 72 17.22 21.60 -13.91
N ALA A 73 17.27 22.92 -13.71
CA ALA A 73 17.25 23.53 -12.39
C ALA A 73 15.85 23.43 -11.74
N ALA A 74 14.77 23.34 -12.52
CA ALA A 74 13.46 23.00 -11.99
C ALA A 74 13.42 21.54 -11.53
N ALA A 75 14.04 20.61 -12.29
CA ALA A 75 14.21 19.22 -11.88
C ALA A 75 15.05 19.07 -10.59
N GLU A 76 16.09 19.89 -10.42
CA GLU A 76 16.86 19.93 -9.16
C GLU A 76 16.05 20.51 -7.99
N ARG A 77 15.17 21.49 -8.26
CA ARG A 77 14.22 21.99 -7.25
C ARG A 77 13.21 20.91 -6.84
N LEU A 78 12.73 20.11 -7.80
CA LEU A 78 11.93 18.91 -7.51
C LEU A 78 12.74 17.89 -6.68
N GLY A 79 14.04 17.72 -6.96
CA GLY A 79 14.95 16.85 -6.21
C GLY A 79 15.19 17.28 -4.75
N ARG A 80 14.83 18.52 -4.37
CA ARG A 80 14.96 19.01 -2.96
C ARG A 80 13.85 18.60 -2.01
N GLY A 81 13.13 17.52 -2.29
CA GLY A 81 12.09 16.96 -1.43
C GLY A 81 10.80 16.59 -2.15
N GLU A 82 10.74 16.85 -3.45
CA GLU A 82 9.60 16.55 -4.30
C GLU A 82 9.81 15.30 -5.15
N ALA A 83 11.07 14.81 -5.25
CA ALA A 83 11.43 13.53 -5.86
C ALA A 83 12.02 12.57 -4.82
N VAL A 84 11.55 11.33 -4.83
CA VAL A 84 11.98 10.27 -3.91
C VAL A 84 12.46 9.06 -4.71
N PHE A 85 13.68 8.61 -4.48
CA PHE A 85 14.21 7.41 -5.12
C PHE A 85 13.42 6.17 -4.66
N LEU A 86 12.88 5.41 -5.59
CA LEU A 86 12.08 4.21 -5.29
C LEU A 86 12.92 2.92 -5.39
N GLY A 87 13.90 2.90 -6.28
CA GLY A 87 14.74 1.73 -6.52
C GLY A 87 15.13 1.57 -7.98
N ILE A 88 15.72 0.41 -8.27
CA ILE A 88 16.20 0.03 -9.61
C ILE A 88 15.47 -1.26 -10.03
N VAL A 89 14.98 -1.29 -11.26
CA VAL A 89 14.43 -2.48 -11.92
C VAL A 89 15.00 -2.56 -13.32
N ALA A 90 15.54 -3.71 -13.70
CA ALA A 90 16.12 -3.94 -15.03
C ALA A 90 17.08 -2.81 -15.46
N ALA A 91 17.98 -2.40 -14.53
CA ALA A 91 18.97 -1.31 -14.69
C ALA A 91 18.39 0.10 -14.82
N ARG A 92 17.08 0.32 -14.77
CA ARG A 92 16.44 1.63 -14.75
C ARG A 92 16.16 2.11 -13.34
N SER A 93 16.47 3.37 -13.07
CA SER A 93 16.16 4.02 -11.80
C SER A 93 14.75 4.60 -11.83
N TYR A 94 14.04 4.48 -10.71
CA TYR A 94 12.69 5.01 -10.53
C TYR A 94 12.65 6.02 -9.40
N PHE A 95 11.99 7.15 -9.65
CA PHE A 95 11.75 8.20 -8.65
C PHE A 95 10.26 8.52 -8.58
N ALA A 96 9.71 8.64 -7.37
CA ALA A 96 8.39 9.25 -7.20
C ALA A 96 8.51 10.76 -7.34
N LEU A 97 7.54 11.40 -7.98
CA LEU A 97 7.47 12.83 -8.20
C LEU A 97 6.17 13.39 -7.62
N ASP A 98 6.29 14.33 -6.68
CA ASP A 98 5.14 15.04 -6.10
C ASP A 98 4.68 16.18 -7.00
N LEU A 99 3.55 16.01 -7.65
CA LEU A 99 2.90 17.02 -8.46
C LEU A 99 1.78 17.78 -7.72
N SER A 100 1.60 17.51 -6.42
CA SER A 100 0.54 18.12 -5.62
C SER A 100 0.56 19.65 -5.57
N PRO A 101 1.73 20.34 -5.71
CA PRO A 101 1.78 21.80 -5.81
C PRO A 101 1.16 22.36 -7.09
N LEU A 102 0.98 21.56 -8.14
CA LEU A 102 0.35 21.98 -9.38
C LEU A 102 -1.17 21.90 -9.27
N ASP A 103 -1.87 22.89 -9.83
CA ASP A 103 -3.33 22.88 -9.81
C ASP A 103 -3.92 21.82 -10.73
N SER A 104 -3.45 21.74 -11.97
CA SER A 104 -3.97 20.85 -13.02
C SER A 104 -2.83 20.20 -13.83
N PRO A 105 -2.01 19.28 -13.22
CA PRO A 105 -0.92 18.65 -13.94
C PRO A 105 -1.40 17.79 -15.12
N LEU A 106 -2.66 17.35 -15.10
CA LEU A 106 -3.24 16.54 -16.17
C LEU A 106 -3.35 17.32 -17.49
N ASP A 107 -3.62 18.63 -17.44
CA ASP A 107 -3.71 19.48 -18.64
C ASP A 107 -2.40 19.47 -19.44
N LEU A 108 -1.26 19.24 -18.76
CA LEU A 108 0.06 19.17 -19.37
C LEU A 108 0.46 17.75 -19.77
N LEU A 109 -0.08 16.74 -19.11
CA LEU A 109 0.34 15.34 -19.27
C LEU A 109 -0.60 14.52 -20.17
N ASP A 110 -1.87 14.89 -20.32
CA ASP A 110 -2.86 14.08 -21.04
C ASP A 110 -2.41 13.77 -22.48
N ALA A 111 -2.10 14.79 -23.26
CA ALA A 111 -1.73 14.62 -24.67
C ALA A 111 -0.42 13.83 -24.87
N PRO A 112 0.69 14.15 -24.16
CA PRO A 112 1.93 13.37 -24.26
C PRO A 112 1.78 11.91 -23.84
N VAL A 113 1.06 11.65 -22.75
CA VAL A 113 0.84 10.28 -22.24
C VAL A 113 -0.04 9.49 -23.20
N ARG A 114 -1.10 10.10 -23.73
CA ARG A 114 -1.97 9.48 -24.72
C ARG A 114 -1.21 9.11 -25.99
N ALA A 115 -0.41 10.04 -26.51
CA ALA A 115 0.45 9.78 -27.68
C ALA A 115 1.45 8.64 -27.41
N ALA A 116 2.10 8.64 -26.26
CA ALA A 116 3.03 7.59 -25.85
C ALA A 116 2.36 6.23 -25.62
N SER A 117 1.08 6.19 -25.25
CA SER A 117 0.33 4.95 -25.06
C SER A 117 0.04 4.22 -26.38
N GLY A 118 0.06 4.92 -27.53
CA GLY A 118 -0.31 4.40 -28.83
C GLY A 118 -1.82 4.21 -29.04
N PHE A 119 -2.66 4.68 -28.09
CA PHE A 119 -4.12 4.57 -28.16
C PHE A 119 -4.78 5.95 -28.08
N GLU A 120 -5.33 6.43 -29.19
CA GLU A 120 -6.02 7.74 -29.25
C GLU A 120 -7.21 7.82 -28.31
N ALA A 121 -7.93 6.70 -28.14
CA ALA A 121 -9.10 6.59 -27.26
C ALA A 121 -8.76 6.30 -25.78
N ALA A 122 -7.47 6.30 -25.42
CA ALA A 122 -7.06 6.08 -24.02
C ALA A 122 -7.49 7.23 -23.11
N THR A 123 -7.96 6.91 -21.91
CA THR A 123 -8.23 7.89 -20.86
C THR A 123 -7.04 7.98 -19.93
N VAL A 124 -6.45 9.17 -19.84
CA VAL A 124 -5.36 9.47 -18.90
C VAL A 124 -5.95 10.15 -17.68
N ARG A 125 -5.63 9.69 -16.48
CA ARG A 125 -6.16 10.31 -15.25
C ARG A 125 -5.30 10.03 -14.03
N PHE A 126 -5.41 10.89 -13.02
CA PHE A 126 -4.96 10.59 -11.68
C PHE A 126 -6.04 9.81 -10.91
N ALA A 127 -5.74 8.58 -10.55
CA ALA A 127 -6.68 7.65 -9.91
C ALA A 127 -6.29 7.34 -8.46
N ASP A 128 -7.28 7.15 -7.59
CA ASP A 128 -7.05 6.52 -6.29
C ASP A 128 -6.65 5.05 -6.52
N LEU A 129 -5.52 4.66 -5.96
CA LEU A 129 -4.97 3.31 -6.13
C LEU A 129 -5.93 2.22 -5.65
N ARG A 130 -6.80 2.52 -4.68
CA ARG A 130 -7.85 1.59 -4.23
C ARG A 130 -8.88 1.27 -5.30
N GLN A 131 -9.16 2.22 -6.22
CA GLN A 131 -10.10 2.00 -7.33
C GLN A 131 -9.50 1.13 -8.44
N LEU A 132 -8.17 1.04 -8.49
CA LEU A 132 -7.40 0.28 -9.48
C LEU A 132 -7.01 -1.12 -8.99
N ALA A 133 -7.26 -1.40 -7.72
CA ALA A 133 -6.82 -2.62 -7.07
C ALA A 133 -7.38 -3.87 -7.74
N GLY A 134 -6.51 -4.86 -7.95
CA GLY A 134 -6.82 -6.10 -8.67
C GLY A 134 -6.93 -5.95 -10.20
N ARG A 135 -6.80 -4.72 -10.74
CA ARG A 135 -6.83 -4.44 -12.19
C ARG A 135 -5.46 -4.09 -12.76
N LEU A 136 -4.52 -3.62 -11.95
CA LEU A 136 -3.14 -3.35 -12.35
C LEU A 136 -2.28 -4.63 -12.26
N ASP A 137 -1.25 -4.71 -13.09
CA ASP A 137 -0.18 -5.68 -12.86
C ASP A 137 0.42 -5.51 -11.45
N GLY A 138 0.73 -6.62 -10.77
CA GLY A 138 1.18 -6.58 -9.39
C GLY A 138 2.50 -5.79 -9.17
N ARG A 139 3.39 -5.73 -10.17
CA ARG A 139 4.63 -4.93 -10.10
C ARG A 139 4.32 -3.44 -10.26
N GLU A 140 3.44 -3.08 -11.20
CA GLU A 140 2.97 -1.71 -11.35
C GLU A 140 2.26 -1.24 -10.09
N ALA A 141 1.35 -2.06 -9.53
CA ALA A 141 0.65 -1.75 -8.30
C ALA A 141 1.61 -1.51 -7.12
N ALA A 142 2.66 -2.33 -6.98
CA ALA A 142 3.67 -2.17 -5.92
C ALA A 142 4.51 -0.89 -6.09
N LEU A 143 4.87 -0.55 -7.33
CA LEU A 143 5.58 0.69 -7.63
C LEU A 143 4.74 1.92 -7.26
N LEU A 144 3.48 1.94 -7.69
CA LEU A 144 2.54 3.02 -7.38
C LEU A 144 2.26 3.13 -5.87
N ALA A 145 2.13 1.99 -5.19
CA ALA A 145 1.93 1.93 -3.75
C ALA A 145 3.11 2.54 -2.99
N GLN A 146 4.35 2.19 -3.37
CA GLN A 146 5.55 2.77 -2.77
C GLN A 146 5.65 4.27 -3.04
N ALA A 147 5.45 4.71 -4.29
CA ALA A 147 5.48 6.12 -4.66
C ALA A 147 4.48 6.94 -3.83
N ARG A 148 3.23 6.48 -3.78
CA ARG A 148 2.17 7.10 -3.00
C ARG A 148 2.51 7.19 -1.51
N ALA A 149 2.97 6.10 -0.91
CA ALA A 149 3.32 6.06 0.51
C ALA A 149 4.43 7.08 0.86
N MET A 150 5.46 7.15 0.03
CA MET A 150 6.58 8.07 0.26
C MET A 150 6.17 9.54 0.09
N ILE A 151 5.42 9.87 -0.97
CA ILE A 151 4.92 11.25 -1.17
C ILE A 151 3.94 11.64 -0.05
N TYR A 152 3.03 10.75 0.34
CA TYR A 152 2.14 10.96 1.49
C TYR A 152 2.91 11.27 2.77
N TRP A 153 3.96 10.51 3.07
CA TRP A 153 4.79 10.74 4.24
C TRP A 153 5.50 12.09 4.18
N HIS A 154 6.11 12.45 3.04
CA HIS A 154 6.78 13.73 2.85
C HIS A 154 5.84 14.92 3.05
N ALA A 155 4.63 14.84 2.54
CA ALA A 155 3.63 15.90 2.66
C ALA A 155 3.27 16.22 4.12
N ARG A 156 3.36 15.23 5.02
CA ARG A 156 2.98 15.33 6.44
C ARG A 156 4.13 15.55 7.40
N HIS A 157 5.38 15.48 6.93
CA HIS A 157 6.57 15.62 7.78
C HIS A 157 7.41 16.83 7.39
N ARG A 158 6.78 17.89 6.84
CA ARG A 158 7.45 19.15 6.48
C ARG A 158 8.01 19.90 7.69
N TYR A 159 7.46 19.63 8.86
CA TYR A 159 7.87 20.22 10.13
C TYR A 159 8.32 19.14 11.12
N CYS A 160 9.27 19.52 11.96
CA CYS A 160 9.84 18.63 12.98
C CYS A 160 8.83 18.36 14.08
N GLY A 161 8.56 17.08 14.37
CA GLY A 161 7.66 16.69 15.48
C GLY A 161 8.22 16.97 16.89
N VAL A 162 9.50 17.34 16.98
CA VAL A 162 10.16 17.65 18.28
C VAL A 162 10.11 19.16 18.58
N CYS A 163 10.47 20.03 17.61
CA CYS A 163 10.62 21.46 17.85
C CYS A 163 9.78 22.36 16.93
N GLY A 164 9.04 21.79 15.98
CA GLY A 164 8.20 22.53 15.05
C GLY A 164 8.92 23.21 13.89
N SER A 165 10.26 23.24 13.84
CA SER A 165 11.02 23.86 12.76
C SER A 165 10.87 23.08 11.44
N PRO A 166 11.09 23.71 10.28
CA PRO A 166 11.05 23.00 8.98
C PRO A 166 12.02 21.82 8.95
N THR A 167 11.73 20.84 8.12
CA THR A 167 12.61 19.70 7.86
C THR A 167 13.06 19.71 6.40
N ARG A 168 14.24 19.14 6.11
CA ARG A 168 14.74 18.91 4.76
C ARG A 168 14.82 17.42 4.46
N SER A 169 14.63 17.04 3.20
CA SER A 169 14.78 15.67 2.73
C SER A 169 16.26 15.30 2.61
N GLU A 170 16.63 14.12 3.06
CA GLU A 170 17.97 13.51 2.95
C GLU A 170 17.84 12.03 2.55
N GLU A 171 18.96 11.37 2.28
CA GLU A 171 19.02 9.95 1.90
C GLU A 171 18.04 9.59 0.76
N ALA A 172 18.04 10.41 -0.29
CA ALA A 172 17.19 10.24 -1.47
C ALA A 172 15.68 10.14 -1.14
N GLY A 173 15.24 10.85 -0.09
CA GLY A 173 13.86 10.89 0.36
C GLY A 173 13.51 9.92 1.49
N TYR A 174 14.45 9.11 1.99
CA TYR A 174 14.19 8.14 3.07
C TYR A 174 14.47 8.66 4.48
N MET A 175 14.84 9.92 4.60
CA MET A 175 14.98 10.62 5.87
C MET A 175 14.60 12.09 5.70
N ARG A 176 14.01 12.67 6.72
CA ARG A 176 13.89 14.13 6.85
C ARG A 176 14.62 14.56 8.10
N ARG A 177 15.42 15.61 7.98
CA ARG A 177 16.18 16.17 9.09
C ARG A 177 15.67 17.56 9.45
N CYS A 178 15.54 17.82 10.74
CA CYS A 178 15.22 19.13 11.27
C CYS A 178 16.30 20.14 10.85
N THR A 179 15.89 21.32 10.39
CA THR A 179 16.80 22.39 9.96
C THR A 179 17.31 23.23 11.13
N GLU A 180 16.73 23.09 12.33
CA GLU A 180 17.20 23.74 13.57
C GLU A 180 18.43 23.02 14.10
N PRO A 181 19.62 23.65 14.11
CA PRO A 181 20.86 22.99 14.50
C PRO A 181 20.84 22.44 15.93
N ALA A 182 20.17 23.15 16.86
CA ALA A 182 20.05 22.71 18.25
C ALA A 182 19.16 21.47 18.42
N CYS A 183 18.24 21.23 17.49
CA CYS A 183 17.37 20.06 17.49
C CYS A 183 17.94 18.91 16.66
N ASN A 184 18.23 19.15 15.38
CA ASN A 184 18.79 18.21 14.41
C ASN A 184 18.12 16.81 14.38
N ALA A 185 16.84 16.72 14.78
CA ALA A 185 16.11 15.47 14.86
C ALA A 185 15.92 14.84 13.48
N MET A 186 16.03 13.51 13.41
CA MET A 186 15.81 12.72 12.21
C MET A 186 14.41 12.10 12.25
N HIS A 187 13.72 12.12 11.10
CA HIS A 187 12.41 11.50 10.90
C HIS A 187 12.51 10.52 9.74
N PHE A 188 11.97 9.34 9.92
CA PHE A 188 11.99 8.25 8.95
C PHE A 188 10.58 7.94 8.43
N PRO A 189 10.45 7.38 7.21
CA PRO A 189 9.16 6.94 6.70
C PRO A 189 8.43 6.05 7.71
N ARG A 190 7.15 6.32 7.87
CA ARG A 190 6.31 5.59 8.80
C ARG A 190 5.60 4.46 8.09
N THR A 191 5.54 3.31 8.76
CA THR A 191 4.73 2.15 8.37
C THR A 191 4.02 1.66 9.63
N ASP A 192 2.69 1.79 9.67
CA ASP A 192 1.89 1.43 10.84
C ASP A 192 1.55 -0.07 10.78
N PRO A 193 1.99 -0.89 11.76
CA PRO A 193 1.68 -2.31 11.79
C PRO A 193 0.20 -2.53 12.18
N ALA A 194 -0.51 -3.34 11.40
CA ALA A 194 -1.84 -3.82 11.72
C ALA A 194 -1.88 -5.34 11.51
N VAL A 195 -2.39 -6.06 12.49
CA VAL A 195 -2.66 -7.50 12.35
C VAL A 195 -3.99 -7.71 11.64
N ILE A 196 -4.07 -8.78 10.87
CA ILE A 196 -5.29 -9.22 10.20
C ILE A 196 -5.35 -10.74 10.29
N MET A 197 -6.45 -11.30 10.77
CA MET A 197 -6.47 -12.70 11.12
C MET A 197 -7.73 -13.44 10.67
N LEU A 198 -7.54 -14.60 10.08
CA LEU A 198 -8.61 -15.57 9.92
C LEU A 198 -8.67 -16.45 11.19
N VAL A 199 -9.70 -16.24 11.98
CA VAL A 199 -9.98 -17.05 13.18
C VAL A 199 -10.79 -18.27 12.74
N THR A 200 -10.35 -19.48 13.13
CA THR A 200 -11.00 -20.73 12.75
C THR A 200 -11.41 -21.54 13.96
N HIS A 201 -12.53 -22.26 13.85
CA HIS A 201 -12.98 -23.27 14.79
C HIS A 201 -13.48 -24.46 14.00
N SER A 202 -12.78 -25.60 14.10
CA SER A 202 -13.08 -26.79 13.26
C SER A 202 -13.08 -26.42 11.77
N ASP A 203 -14.18 -26.62 11.06
CA ASP A 203 -14.34 -26.31 9.64
C ASP A 203 -15.11 -25.01 9.37
N GLU A 204 -15.05 -24.06 10.30
CA GLU A 204 -15.69 -22.76 10.21
C GLU A 204 -14.67 -21.63 10.40
N ALA A 205 -14.90 -20.50 9.74
CA ALA A 205 -14.13 -19.27 9.90
C ALA A 205 -15.01 -18.15 10.45
N LEU A 206 -14.47 -17.36 11.37
CA LEU A 206 -15.11 -16.16 11.89
C LEU A 206 -14.90 -15.02 10.89
N LEU A 207 -15.98 -14.44 10.41
CA LEU A 207 -15.96 -13.26 9.54
C LEU A 207 -16.79 -12.15 10.19
N GLY A 208 -16.23 -10.94 10.17
CA GLY A 208 -16.84 -9.72 10.66
C GLY A 208 -17.28 -8.79 9.55
N ARG A 209 -18.23 -7.92 9.84
CA ARG A 209 -18.71 -6.87 8.98
C ARG A 209 -18.60 -5.51 9.68
N SER A 210 -17.80 -4.62 9.13
CA SER A 210 -17.75 -3.21 9.56
C SER A 210 -18.88 -2.41 8.90
N ARG A 211 -19.39 -1.38 9.59
CA ARG A 211 -20.38 -0.42 9.05
C ARG A 211 -19.90 0.33 7.80
N HIS A 212 -18.59 0.40 7.60
CA HIS A 212 -17.97 1.08 6.46
C HIS A 212 -17.85 0.19 5.22
N PHE A 213 -18.17 -1.10 5.34
CA PHE A 213 -18.11 -2.02 4.22
C PHE A 213 -19.34 -1.88 3.29
N PRO A 214 -19.18 -2.15 2.01
CA PRO A 214 -20.32 -2.27 1.10
C PRO A 214 -21.36 -3.28 1.65
N PRO A 215 -22.63 -3.16 1.28
CA PRO A 215 -23.66 -4.12 1.67
C PRO A 215 -23.22 -5.57 1.38
N GLY A 216 -23.49 -6.47 2.32
CA GLY A 216 -23.16 -7.89 2.21
C GLY A 216 -21.68 -8.25 2.34
N MET A 217 -20.75 -7.31 2.44
CA MET A 217 -19.33 -7.62 2.55
C MET A 217 -18.95 -8.05 3.96
N TYR A 218 -18.33 -9.23 4.06
CA TYR A 218 -17.70 -9.76 5.28
C TYR A 218 -16.21 -9.94 5.05
N SER A 219 -15.41 -9.75 6.09
CA SER A 219 -13.97 -9.84 6.05
C SER A 219 -13.42 -10.54 7.29
N THR A 220 -12.14 -10.84 7.28
CA THR A 220 -11.39 -11.22 8.47
C THR A 220 -11.28 -10.04 9.42
N LEU A 221 -11.10 -10.30 10.71
CA LEU A 221 -10.88 -9.28 11.74
C LEU A 221 -9.51 -8.64 11.56
N ALA A 222 -9.36 -7.39 11.98
CA ALA A 222 -8.08 -6.67 11.83
C ALA A 222 -8.02 -5.45 12.74
N GLY A 223 -6.85 -5.21 13.36
CA GLY A 223 -6.63 -4.03 14.16
C GLY A 223 -5.17 -3.62 14.25
N PHE A 224 -4.90 -2.48 14.87
CA PHE A 224 -3.55 -1.95 15.01
C PHE A 224 -2.80 -2.61 16.17
N VAL A 225 -1.50 -2.78 15.97
CA VAL A 225 -0.59 -3.19 17.05
C VAL A 225 -0.33 -2.00 17.96
N GLU A 226 -0.51 -2.19 19.26
CA GLU A 226 -0.25 -1.14 20.25
C GLU A 226 1.23 -1.12 20.71
N PRO A 227 1.75 0.04 21.18
CA PRO A 227 3.10 0.13 21.68
C PRO A 227 3.37 -0.83 22.87
N GLY A 228 4.37 -1.71 22.69
CA GLY A 228 4.77 -2.69 23.71
C GLY A 228 4.08 -4.05 23.57
N GLU A 229 3.20 -4.21 22.60
CA GLU A 229 2.46 -5.44 22.31
C GLU A 229 3.20 -6.32 21.30
N SER A 230 3.16 -7.64 21.48
CA SER A 230 3.59 -8.59 20.44
C SER A 230 2.50 -8.72 19.36
N LEU A 231 2.85 -9.25 18.18
CA LEU A 231 1.87 -9.45 17.11
C LEU A 231 0.82 -10.49 17.52
N GLU A 232 1.23 -11.51 18.24
CA GLU A 232 0.36 -12.58 18.75
C GLU A 232 -0.61 -12.05 19.82
N ASP A 233 -0.14 -11.16 20.69
CA ASP A 233 -0.98 -10.49 21.70
C ASP A 233 -1.99 -9.55 21.02
N ALA A 234 -1.55 -8.79 19.99
CA ALA A 234 -2.44 -7.94 19.19
C ALA A 234 -3.57 -8.76 18.54
N VAL A 235 -3.23 -9.92 17.93
CA VAL A 235 -4.23 -10.83 17.38
C VAL A 235 -5.22 -11.28 18.46
N ALA A 236 -4.73 -11.70 19.63
CA ALA A 236 -5.59 -12.18 20.72
C ALA A 236 -6.49 -11.07 21.28
N ARG A 237 -5.96 -9.87 21.42
CA ARG A 237 -6.72 -8.69 21.90
C ARG A 237 -7.80 -8.29 20.92
N GLU A 238 -7.47 -8.06 19.65
CA GLU A 238 -8.41 -7.61 18.61
C GLU A 238 -9.57 -8.62 18.45
N VAL A 239 -9.27 -9.93 18.39
CA VAL A 239 -10.33 -10.95 18.29
C VAL A 239 -11.24 -10.92 19.51
N ARG A 240 -10.68 -10.73 20.72
CA ARG A 240 -11.46 -10.64 21.94
C ARG A 240 -12.31 -9.37 21.99
N GLU A 241 -11.75 -8.22 21.59
CA GLU A 241 -12.44 -6.93 21.61
C GLU A 241 -13.60 -6.91 20.62
N GLU A 242 -13.35 -7.30 19.36
CA GLU A 242 -14.34 -7.26 18.30
C GLU A 242 -15.43 -8.34 18.44
N SER A 243 -15.09 -9.54 18.96
CA SER A 243 -15.99 -10.71 18.93
C SER A 243 -16.20 -11.45 20.24
N GLY A 244 -15.50 -11.08 21.32
CA GLY A 244 -15.56 -11.78 22.62
C GLY A 244 -14.84 -13.14 22.62
N ILE A 245 -14.27 -13.58 21.50
CA ILE A 245 -13.67 -14.91 21.36
C ILE A 245 -12.22 -14.91 21.85
N GLY A 246 -11.88 -15.87 22.70
CA GLY A 246 -10.49 -16.17 23.06
C GLY A 246 -9.84 -17.02 21.98
N VAL A 247 -8.57 -16.75 21.68
CA VAL A 247 -7.77 -17.55 20.74
C VAL A 247 -6.63 -18.27 21.42
N GLY A 248 -6.26 -19.43 20.89
CA GLY A 248 -5.13 -20.25 21.32
C GLY A 248 -3.91 -20.01 20.42
N ALA A 249 -3.57 -20.99 19.59
CA ALA A 249 -2.43 -20.89 18.70
C ALA A 249 -2.63 -19.79 17.64
N VAL A 250 -1.59 -18.98 17.43
CA VAL A 250 -1.53 -17.89 16.43
C VAL A 250 -0.37 -18.17 15.49
N HIS A 251 -0.63 -18.21 14.19
CA HIS A 251 0.37 -18.55 13.17
C HIS A 251 0.48 -17.46 12.10
N TYR A 252 1.67 -16.90 11.91
CA TYR A 252 1.95 -15.95 10.85
C TYR A 252 1.76 -16.57 9.47
N HIS A 253 1.07 -15.87 8.60
CA HIS A 253 0.85 -16.27 7.22
C HIS A 253 1.72 -15.49 6.23
N SER A 254 1.50 -14.21 6.11
CA SER A 254 2.18 -13.32 5.16
C SER A 254 1.95 -11.86 5.52
N SER A 255 2.60 -10.93 4.80
CA SER A 255 2.38 -9.50 4.97
C SER A 255 2.02 -8.82 3.66
N GLN A 256 1.33 -7.69 3.76
CA GLN A 256 0.93 -6.86 2.63
C GLN A 256 1.19 -5.39 2.91
N PRO A 257 1.97 -4.68 2.05
CA PRO A 257 1.98 -3.21 2.07
C PRO A 257 0.57 -2.68 1.80
N TRP A 258 0.09 -1.78 2.66
CA TRP A 258 -1.25 -1.21 2.55
C TRP A 258 -1.19 0.32 2.70
N PRO A 259 -0.79 1.05 1.62
CA PRO A 259 -0.52 2.49 1.67
C PRO A 259 -1.80 3.33 1.74
N PHE A 260 -2.72 2.99 2.64
CA PHE A 260 -3.99 3.65 2.86
C PHE A 260 -4.23 3.93 4.35
N PRO A 261 -3.52 4.91 4.96
CA PRO A 261 -2.49 5.73 4.31
C PRO A 261 -1.06 5.15 4.34
N ALA A 262 -0.66 4.38 5.36
CA ALA A 262 0.74 3.97 5.57
C ALA A 262 0.87 2.66 6.34
N ASN A 263 -0.04 1.71 6.15
CA ASN A 263 -0.07 0.48 6.92
C ASN A 263 0.77 -0.64 6.29
N ILE A 264 1.22 -1.55 7.15
CA ILE A 264 1.59 -2.91 6.77
C ILE A 264 0.63 -3.87 7.44
N MET A 265 -0.08 -4.67 6.63
CA MET A 265 -0.96 -5.70 7.13
C MET A 265 -0.15 -6.98 7.38
N LEU A 266 -0.28 -7.54 8.56
CA LEU A 266 0.42 -8.74 9.02
C LEU A 266 -0.63 -9.84 9.21
N GLY A 267 -0.66 -10.80 8.29
CA GLY A 267 -1.69 -11.84 8.20
C GLY A 267 -1.39 -13.02 9.09
N PHE A 268 -2.42 -13.49 9.79
CA PHE A 268 -2.36 -14.62 10.72
C PHE A 268 -3.54 -15.57 10.54
N TYR A 269 -3.32 -16.81 10.98
CA TYR A 269 -4.39 -17.73 11.38
C TYR A 269 -4.40 -17.83 12.89
N ALA A 270 -5.59 -17.88 13.48
CA ALA A 270 -5.76 -18.05 14.90
C ALA A 270 -6.82 -19.14 15.19
N GLU A 271 -6.57 -20.01 16.17
CA GLU A 271 -7.51 -21.03 16.58
C GLU A 271 -8.41 -20.52 17.71
N ALA A 272 -9.72 -20.53 17.50
CA ALA A 272 -10.69 -20.12 18.53
C ALA A 272 -10.82 -21.15 19.64
N LEU A 273 -10.83 -20.68 20.89
CA LEU A 273 -11.06 -21.50 22.08
C LEU A 273 -12.55 -21.62 22.46
N SER A 274 -13.40 -20.79 21.86
CA SER A 274 -14.84 -20.77 22.08
C SER A 274 -15.60 -20.39 20.82
N ARG A 275 -16.94 -20.58 20.82
CA ARG A 275 -17.79 -20.22 19.65
C ARG A 275 -18.79 -19.10 19.95
N GLU A 276 -18.97 -18.74 21.19
CA GLU A 276 -19.94 -17.71 21.56
C GLU A 276 -19.44 -16.33 21.16
N ILE A 277 -20.14 -15.71 20.22
CA ILE A 277 -19.79 -14.38 19.70
C ILE A 277 -20.49 -13.33 20.57
N THR A 278 -19.71 -12.38 21.06
CA THR A 278 -20.19 -11.16 21.72
C THR A 278 -19.60 -9.96 20.98
N ILE A 279 -20.40 -9.34 20.10
CA ILE A 279 -19.95 -8.27 19.21
C ILE A 279 -19.78 -6.97 19.97
N ASP A 280 -18.67 -6.27 19.76
CA ASP A 280 -18.59 -4.83 20.02
C ASP A 280 -19.24 -4.05 18.88
N PHE A 281 -20.44 -3.56 19.10
CA PHE A 281 -21.17 -2.74 18.12
C PHE A 281 -20.55 -1.37 17.86
N GLY A 282 -19.49 -0.97 18.57
CA GLY A 282 -18.67 0.19 18.26
C GLY A 282 -17.82 -0.03 17.00
N GLU A 283 -17.38 -1.27 16.78
CA GLU A 283 -16.45 -1.63 15.71
C GLU A 283 -17.09 -2.46 14.59
N LEU A 284 -17.87 -3.47 14.95
CA LEU A 284 -18.54 -4.35 14.01
C LEU A 284 -20.07 -4.13 13.99
N GLU A 285 -20.65 -4.30 12.83
CA GLU A 285 -22.11 -4.36 12.63
C GLU A 285 -22.65 -5.78 12.80
N ASP A 286 -21.87 -6.78 12.37
CA ASP A 286 -22.19 -8.20 12.46
C ASP A 286 -20.90 -9.05 12.49
N ALA A 287 -20.98 -10.20 13.14
CA ALA A 287 -19.95 -11.24 13.07
C ALA A 287 -20.58 -12.62 13.11
N ARG A 288 -20.07 -13.53 12.29
CA ARG A 288 -20.63 -14.88 12.18
C ARG A 288 -19.59 -15.93 11.87
N TRP A 289 -19.87 -17.15 12.32
CA TRP A 289 -19.17 -18.33 11.85
C TRP A 289 -19.68 -18.75 10.49
N VAL A 290 -18.78 -19.00 9.54
CA VAL A 290 -19.10 -19.39 8.16
C VAL A 290 -18.38 -20.69 7.86
N ALA A 291 -19.17 -21.72 7.51
CA ALA A 291 -18.62 -23.03 7.21
C ALA A 291 -17.83 -23.01 5.88
N ARG A 292 -16.70 -23.72 5.84
CA ARG A 292 -15.85 -23.88 4.64
C ARG A 292 -16.65 -24.35 3.44
N GLY A 293 -17.46 -25.40 3.62
CA GLY A 293 -18.29 -25.93 2.53
C GLY A 293 -19.29 -24.92 1.98
N TRP A 294 -19.84 -24.06 2.84
CA TRP A 294 -20.75 -23.01 2.43
C TRP A 294 -20.04 -21.95 1.57
N LEU A 295 -18.82 -21.52 1.96
CA LEU A 295 -18.01 -20.57 1.19
C LEU A 295 -17.57 -21.14 -0.16
N LEU A 296 -17.21 -22.43 -0.21
CA LEU A 296 -16.82 -23.11 -1.46
C LEU A 296 -17.96 -23.24 -2.47
N ALA A 297 -19.19 -23.40 -1.98
CA ALA A 297 -20.38 -23.58 -2.81
C ALA A 297 -20.99 -22.24 -3.28
N ARG A 298 -20.58 -21.11 -2.69
CA ARG A 298 -21.22 -19.81 -2.91
C ARG A 298 -20.40 -18.92 -3.84
N GLN A 299 -21.10 -18.18 -4.69
CA GLN A 299 -20.56 -17.01 -5.39
C GLN A 299 -20.90 -15.74 -4.60
N ASP A 300 -20.12 -14.68 -4.80
CA ASP A 300 -20.44 -13.36 -4.25
C ASP A 300 -21.80 -12.88 -4.78
N ASP A 301 -22.67 -12.44 -3.88
CA ASP A 301 -23.99 -11.86 -4.17
C ASP A 301 -24.28 -10.63 -3.29
N ASP A 302 -25.50 -10.11 -3.31
CA ASP A 302 -25.85 -8.91 -2.54
C ASP A 302 -25.93 -9.15 -1.03
N ASP A 303 -26.16 -10.39 -0.60
CA ASP A 303 -26.27 -10.77 0.81
C ASP A 303 -24.93 -11.15 1.43
N PHE A 304 -23.97 -11.63 0.59
CA PHE A 304 -22.65 -12.02 1.05
C PHE A 304 -21.60 -11.83 -0.04
N ARG A 305 -20.61 -11.02 0.28
CA ARG A 305 -19.43 -10.76 -0.56
C ARG A 305 -18.16 -10.97 0.26
N MET A 306 -17.23 -11.70 -0.31
CA MET A 306 -15.90 -11.82 0.27
C MET A 306 -15.09 -10.53 0.07
N PRO A 307 -13.99 -10.34 0.83
CA PRO A 307 -13.08 -9.23 0.61
C PRO A 307 -12.57 -9.20 -0.83
N ARG A 308 -12.12 -8.03 -1.27
CA ARG A 308 -11.56 -7.84 -2.62
C ARG A 308 -10.37 -8.77 -2.86
N ARG A 309 -10.21 -9.22 -4.09
CA ARG A 309 -9.15 -10.17 -4.49
C ARG A 309 -7.73 -9.67 -4.28
N ASP A 310 -7.53 -8.36 -4.23
CA ASP A 310 -6.23 -7.72 -3.96
C ASP A 310 -5.87 -7.64 -2.47
N SER A 311 -6.78 -7.99 -1.56
CA SER A 311 -6.56 -7.89 -0.12
C SER A 311 -5.99 -9.17 0.48
N ILE A 312 -5.12 -9.01 1.47
CA ILE A 312 -4.62 -10.13 2.28
C ILE A 312 -5.76 -10.88 3.00
N ALA A 313 -6.85 -10.19 3.36
CA ALA A 313 -8.04 -10.83 3.93
C ALA A 313 -8.61 -11.89 2.99
N ARG A 314 -8.78 -11.56 1.70
CA ARG A 314 -9.24 -12.50 0.67
C ARG A 314 -8.28 -13.67 0.55
N ARG A 315 -6.99 -13.41 0.53
CA ARG A 315 -5.97 -14.45 0.43
C ARG A 315 -5.97 -15.40 1.63
N LEU A 316 -6.11 -14.89 2.85
CA LEU A 316 -6.23 -15.73 4.04
C LEU A 316 -7.41 -16.70 3.92
N ILE A 317 -8.55 -16.21 3.44
CA ILE A 317 -9.74 -17.05 3.23
C ILE A 317 -9.49 -18.08 2.12
N GLU A 318 -8.95 -17.68 0.97
CA GLU A 318 -8.72 -18.58 -0.17
C GLU A 318 -7.69 -19.68 0.13
N ASP A 319 -6.57 -19.33 0.80
CA ASP A 319 -5.54 -20.30 1.20
C ASP A 319 -6.08 -21.30 2.26
N TRP A 320 -6.99 -20.85 3.15
CA TRP A 320 -7.70 -21.74 4.05
C TRP A 320 -8.70 -22.63 3.30
N LEU A 321 -9.47 -22.10 2.36
CA LEU A 321 -10.44 -22.87 1.56
C LEU A 321 -9.75 -23.94 0.72
N SER A 322 -8.55 -23.68 0.19
CA SER A 322 -7.78 -24.65 -0.61
C SER A 322 -7.24 -25.83 0.22
N GLY A 323 -7.23 -25.70 1.55
CA GLY A 323 -6.64 -26.71 2.44
C GLY A 323 -5.11 -26.74 2.46
N GLU A 324 -4.45 -25.78 1.80
CA GLU A 324 -2.99 -25.64 1.83
C GLU A 324 -2.44 -25.34 3.23
N ILE A 325 -3.31 -24.87 4.13
CA ILE A 325 -2.98 -24.56 5.51
C ILE A 325 -4.09 -25.07 6.43
N GLU A 326 -3.77 -26.11 7.19
CA GLU A 326 -4.54 -26.47 8.38
C GLU A 326 -3.87 -25.81 9.59
N PRO A 327 -4.51 -24.85 10.29
CA PRO A 327 -3.93 -24.16 11.45
C PRO A 327 -3.50 -25.12 12.58
N SER A 328 -4.13 -26.28 12.66
CA SER A 328 -3.93 -27.28 13.73
C SER A 328 -2.79 -28.28 13.48
N ARG A 329 -2.05 -28.21 12.37
CA ARG A 329 -1.05 -29.25 12.00
C ARG A 329 0.42 -28.82 12.09
N ARG A 330 0.77 -27.76 12.84
CA ARG A 330 2.19 -27.44 13.08
C ARG A 330 2.52 -27.23 14.54
#